data_52ee0cb849c7e2093add5d2b039a5a83
#
_entry.id   52ee0cb849c7e2093add5d2b039a5a83
#
_cell.length_a   1.000
_cell.length_b   1.000
_cell.length_c   1.000
_cell.angle_alpha   90.00
_cell.angle_beta   90.00
_cell.angle_gamma   90.00
#
_symmetry.space_group_name_H-M   'P 1'
#
loop_
_entity.id
_entity.type
_entity.pdbx_description
1 polymer ?
#
loop_
_entity_poly.entity_id
_entity_poly.type
_entity_poly.pdbx_seq_one_letter_code
_entity_poly.pdbx_strand_id
1 'polypeptide(L)'
;MAQLSRTESIGDDPDQLEALAARLEAATRGLLALSLQASAELPGRLSLTQLRALAETEKAGPCTLGALADTLLISTSSASRLVDRLVAAGVLDRRTSDLNRREVSLRVTAAGQRLLRRHEAARRRVFADLLRELKPTEARALLRGLEAVQRHVDPH
;
A
#
# COMPACT_ATOMS: atom_id res chain seq x y z
N MET A 1 -24.75 39.13 22.66
CA MET A 1 -24.62 37.81 23.31
C MET A 1 -24.21 36.82 22.25
N ALA A 2 -22.94 36.49 22.19
CA ALA A 2 -22.35 35.59 21.19
C ALA A 2 -22.45 34.15 21.70
N GLN A 3 -23.25 33.33 21.01
CA GLN A 3 -23.15 31.88 21.15
C GLN A 3 -21.96 31.43 20.31
N LEU A 4 -20.85 31.16 20.99
CA LEU A 4 -19.71 30.46 20.48
C LEU A 4 -20.18 29.04 20.11
N SER A 5 -20.24 28.76 18.81
CA SER A 5 -20.40 27.41 18.27
C SER A 5 -19.28 26.53 18.85
N ARG A 6 -19.62 25.66 19.80
CA ARG A 6 -18.76 24.53 20.17
C ARG A 6 -18.55 23.73 18.89
N THR A 7 -17.36 23.76 18.39
CA THR A 7 -16.87 22.74 17.44
C THR A 7 -16.84 21.44 18.25
N GLU A 8 -17.89 20.62 18.14
CA GLU A 8 -17.89 19.29 18.74
C GLU A 8 -16.70 18.54 18.17
N SER A 9 -15.73 18.25 19.01
CA SER A 9 -14.58 17.41 18.67
C SER A 9 -15.10 15.99 18.43
N ILE A 10 -14.75 15.42 17.29
CA ILE A 10 -15.01 14.00 16.98
C ILE A 10 -14.15 13.19 17.97
N GLY A 11 -14.66 12.88 19.14
CA GLY A 11 -13.90 12.13 20.15
C GLY A 11 -14.35 12.36 21.59
N ASP A 12 -15.28 13.30 21.80
CA ASP A 12 -15.80 13.57 23.14
C ASP A 12 -16.87 12.53 23.56
N ASP A 13 -17.44 11.77 22.60
CA ASP A 13 -18.39 10.69 22.82
C ASP A 13 -17.79 9.35 22.33
N PRO A 14 -17.48 8.38 23.24
CA PRO A 14 -16.91 7.09 22.89
C PRO A 14 -17.79 6.27 21.93
N ASP A 15 -19.10 6.31 22.10
CA ASP A 15 -20.04 5.55 21.26
C ASP A 15 -20.08 6.12 19.83
N GLN A 16 -19.99 7.44 19.70
CA GLN A 16 -19.89 8.11 18.41
C GLN A 16 -18.58 7.77 17.70
N LEU A 17 -17.46 7.75 18.42
CA LEU A 17 -16.16 7.40 17.88
C LEU A 17 -16.14 5.94 17.38
N GLU A 18 -16.69 5.00 18.14
CA GLU A 18 -16.82 3.60 17.77
C GLU A 18 -17.65 3.44 16.47
N ALA A 19 -18.78 4.12 16.38
CA ALA A 19 -19.62 4.09 15.19
C ALA A 19 -18.92 4.65 13.94
N LEU A 20 -18.14 5.72 14.11
CA LEU A 20 -17.34 6.29 13.00
C LEU A 20 -16.19 5.36 12.61
N ALA A 21 -15.53 4.73 13.57
CA ALA A 21 -14.45 3.75 13.31
C ALA A 21 -14.99 2.55 12.53
N ALA A 22 -16.16 2.01 12.89
CA ALA A 22 -16.79 0.91 12.17
C ALA A 22 -17.13 1.29 10.71
N ARG A 23 -17.60 2.52 10.48
CA ARG A 23 -17.88 3.03 9.13
C ARG A 23 -16.59 3.20 8.31
N LEU A 24 -15.52 3.71 8.92
CA LEU A 24 -14.22 3.84 8.28
C LEU A 24 -13.65 2.46 7.91
N GLU A 25 -13.74 1.49 8.82
CA GLU A 25 -13.33 0.11 8.56
C GLU A 25 -14.08 -0.49 7.37
N ALA A 26 -15.40 -0.34 7.32
CA ALA A 26 -16.21 -0.83 6.22
C ALA A 26 -15.81 -0.18 4.87
N ALA A 27 -15.61 1.13 4.84
CA ALA A 27 -15.14 1.85 3.65
C ALA A 27 -13.75 1.39 3.20
N THR A 28 -12.83 1.17 4.14
CA THR A 28 -11.48 0.68 3.87
C THR A 28 -11.50 -0.72 3.26
N ARG A 29 -12.38 -1.62 3.76
CA ARG A 29 -12.57 -2.95 3.16
C ARG A 29 -13.06 -2.85 1.70
N GLY A 30 -13.98 -1.94 1.41
CA GLY A 30 -14.46 -1.69 0.05
C GLY A 30 -13.35 -1.23 -0.90
N LEU A 31 -12.55 -0.25 -0.49
CA LEU A 31 -11.40 0.24 -1.28
C LEU A 31 -10.34 -0.84 -1.49
N LEU A 32 -10.09 -1.67 -0.45
CA LEU A 32 -9.17 -2.81 -0.56
C LEU A 32 -9.69 -3.84 -1.55
N ALA A 33 -10.98 -4.19 -1.50
CA ALA A 33 -11.61 -5.14 -2.42
C ALA A 33 -11.47 -4.68 -3.88
N LEU A 34 -11.70 -3.39 -4.17
CA LEU A 34 -11.48 -2.81 -5.49
C LEU A 34 -10.02 -2.94 -5.95
N SER A 35 -9.06 -2.67 -5.05
CA SER A 35 -7.63 -2.82 -5.35
C SER A 35 -7.24 -4.26 -5.65
N LEU A 36 -7.80 -5.23 -4.92
CA LEU A 36 -7.58 -6.66 -5.12
C LEU A 36 -8.19 -7.15 -6.44
N GLN A 37 -9.39 -6.70 -6.76
CA GLN A 37 -10.07 -7.03 -8.02
C GLN A 37 -9.23 -6.53 -9.22
N ALA A 38 -8.77 -5.29 -9.19
CA ALA A 38 -7.89 -4.74 -10.22
C ALA A 38 -6.61 -5.57 -10.42
N SER A 39 -6.09 -6.18 -9.36
CA SER A 39 -4.90 -7.01 -9.40
C SER A 39 -5.17 -8.43 -9.90
N ALA A 40 -6.39 -8.95 -9.71
CA ALA A 40 -6.76 -10.32 -10.09
C ALA A 40 -6.84 -10.53 -11.60
N GLU A 41 -7.07 -9.46 -12.37
CA GLU A 41 -7.19 -9.49 -13.83
C GLU A 41 -5.83 -9.53 -14.57
N LEU A 42 -4.72 -9.35 -13.82
CA LEU A 42 -3.41 -9.28 -14.44
C LEU A 42 -2.73 -10.64 -14.54
N PRO A 43 -2.05 -10.96 -15.67
CA PRO A 43 -1.24 -12.18 -15.78
C PRO A 43 -0.03 -12.10 -14.85
N GLY A 44 0.39 -13.27 -14.31
CA GLY A 44 1.53 -13.36 -13.39
C GLY A 44 1.14 -13.02 -11.96
N ARG A 45 0.09 -13.67 -11.45
CA ARG A 45 -0.49 -13.43 -10.12
C ARG A 45 0.54 -13.50 -9.01
N LEU A 46 0.96 -12.34 -8.51
CA LEU A 46 1.60 -12.22 -7.22
C LEU A 46 0.52 -12.07 -6.14
N SER A 47 0.76 -12.66 -4.96
CA SER A 47 -0.07 -12.37 -3.79
C SER A 47 0.09 -10.91 -3.37
N LEU A 48 -0.86 -10.38 -2.60
CA LEU A 48 -0.77 -9.02 -2.07
C LEU A 48 0.54 -8.79 -1.30
N THR A 49 0.97 -9.77 -0.49
CA THR A 49 2.24 -9.72 0.24
C THR A 49 3.45 -9.67 -0.70
N GLN A 50 3.42 -10.43 -1.80
CA GLN A 50 4.48 -10.41 -2.81
C GLN A 50 4.53 -9.07 -3.56
N LEU A 51 3.38 -8.51 -3.93
CA LEU A 51 3.29 -7.18 -4.53
C LEU A 51 3.78 -6.09 -3.60
N ARG A 52 3.40 -6.15 -2.31
CA ARG A 52 3.88 -5.21 -1.29
C ARG A 52 5.41 -5.30 -1.15
N ALA A 53 5.96 -6.51 -1.02
CA ALA A 53 7.41 -6.69 -0.92
C ALA A 53 8.15 -6.13 -2.14
N LEU A 54 7.63 -6.38 -3.35
CA LEU A 54 8.21 -5.87 -4.59
C LEU A 54 8.15 -4.33 -4.64
N ALA A 55 7.02 -3.73 -4.24
CA ALA A 55 6.82 -2.29 -4.22
C ALA A 55 7.71 -1.60 -3.19
N GLU A 56 7.84 -2.17 -1.97
CA GLU A 56 8.73 -1.61 -0.95
C GLU A 56 10.21 -1.71 -1.37
N THR A 57 10.60 -2.81 -2.02
CA THR A 57 11.96 -2.93 -2.58
C THR A 57 12.21 -1.91 -3.68
N GLU A 58 11.24 -1.62 -4.55
CA GLU A 58 11.38 -0.59 -5.59
C GLU A 58 11.50 0.81 -4.99
N LYS A 59 10.67 1.13 -3.99
CA LYS A 59 10.68 2.42 -3.29
C LYS A 59 12.00 2.67 -2.55
N ALA A 60 12.50 1.66 -1.84
CA ALA A 60 13.75 1.76 -1.09
C ALA A 60 15.01 1.77 -1.98
N GLY A 61 14.90 1.29 -3.22
CA GLY A 61 16.07 0.95 -4.03
C GLY A 61 16.74 -0.34 -3.54
N PRO A 62 18.02 -0.57 -3.83
CA PRO A 62 18.72 -1.76 -3.36
C PRO A 62 18.72 -1.85 -1.84
N CYS A 63 18.16 -2.92 -1.28
CA CYS A 63 18.04 -3.10 0.17
C CYS A 63 18.47 -4.50 0.60
N THR A 64 18.73 -4.70 1.89
CA THR A 64 19.05 -6.00 2.47
C THR A 64 17.77 -6.78 2.79
N LEU A 65 17.92 -8.11 2.96
CA LEU A 65 16.81 -8.97 3.40
C LEU A 65 16.26 -8.55 4.78
N GLY A 66 17.15 -8.13 5.69
CA GLY A 66 16.75 -7.64 7.01
C GLY A 66 15.90 -6.36 6.92
N ALA A 67 16.37 -5.36 6.17
CA ALA A 67 15.62 -4.12 5.96
C ALA A 67 14.23 -4.37 5.35
N LEU A 68 14.13 -5.29 4.39
CA LEU A 68 12.83 -5.66 3.81
C LEU A 68 11.93 -6.37 4.85
N ALA A 69 12.49 -7.26 5.68
CA ALA A 69 11.74 -7.95 6.74
C ALA A 69 11.16 -6.95 7.74
N ASP A 70 11.96 -5.98 8.17
CA ASP A 70 11.56 -4.90 9.10
C ASP A 70 10.47 -4.03 8.50
N THR A 71 10.63 -3.60 7.23
CA THR A 71 9.61 -2.81 6.51
C THR A 71 8.28 -3.54 6.38
N LEU A 72 8.32 -4.86 6.17
CA LEU A 72 7.12 -5.69 6.03
C LEU A 72 6.53 -6.14 7.37
N LEU A 73 7.23 -5.92 8.49
CA LEU A 73 6.89 -6.40 9.84
C LEU A 73 6.74 -7.92 9.90
N ILE A 74 7.67 -8.65 9.28
CA ILE A 74 7.70 -10.11 9.25
C ILE A 74 9.07 -10.64 9.69
N SER A 75 9.13 -11.91 10.05
CA SER A 75 10.42 -12.56 10.39
C SER A 75 11.33 -12.66 9.17
N THR A 76 12.65 -12.61 9.38
CA THR A 76 13.67 -12.78 8.34
C THR A 76 13.50 -14.10 7.56
N SER A 77 13.08 -15.16 8.23
CA SER A 77 12.80 -16.46 7.60
C SER A 77 11.59 -16.39 6.64
N SER A 78 10.56 -15.64 7.01
CA SER A 78 9.38 -15.39 6.14
C SER A 78 9.76 -14.50 4.96
N ALA A 79 10.56 -13.45 5.20
CA ALA A 79 11.09 -12.59 4.15
C ALA A 79 11.95 -13.37 3.15
N SER A 80 12.81 -14.30 3.63
CA SER A 80 13.63 -15.14 2.75
C SER A 80 12.78 -15.97 1.80
N ARG A 81 11.76 -16.67 2.32
CA ARG A 81 10.84 -17.46 1.49
C ARG A 81 10.05 -16.61 0.50
N LEU A 82 9.69 -15.40 0.89
CA LEU A 82 8.99 -14.46 0.03
C LEU A 82 9.90 -13.99 -1.11
N VAL A 83 11.14 -13.61 -0.79
CA VAL A 83 12.15 -13.21 -1.75
C VAL A 83 12.49 -14.35 -2.72
N ASP A 84 12.64 -15.58 -2.23
CA ASP A 84 12.93 -16.75 -3.08
C ASP A 84 11.85 -16.94 -4.15
N ARG A 85 10.57 -16.75 -3.80
CA ARG A 85 9.45 -16.81 -4.75
C ARG A 85 9.50 -15.68 -5.78
N LEU A 86 9.86 -14.46 -5.36
CA LEU A 86 9.98 -13.30 -6.26
C LEU A 86 11.17 -13.43 -7.21
N VAL A 87 12.27 -14.02 -6.74
CA VAL A 87 13.43 -14.35 -7.59
C VAL A 87 13.08 -15.44 -8.58
N ALA A 88 12.42 -16.51 -8.14
CA ALA A 88 11.94 -17.58 -9.02
C ALA A 88 10.95 -17.06 -10.08
N ALA A 89 10.15 -16.05 -9.75
CA ALA A 89 9.26 -15.37 -10.70
C ALA A 89 10.00 -14.38 -11.63
N GLY A 90 11.29 -14.17 -11.45
CA GLY A 90 12.12 -13.27 -12.27
C GLY A 90 11.84 -11.77 -12.06
N VAL A 91 11.10 -11.40 -11.01
CA VAL A 91 10.71 -10.00 -10.72
C VAL A 91 11.63 -9.32 -9.71
N LEU A 92 12.41 -10.11 -8.96
CA LEU A 92 13.42 -9.65 -8.02
C LEU A 92 14.76 -10.33 -8.35
N ASP A 93 15.85 -9.66 -8.10
CA ASP A 93 17.22 -10.16 -8.24
C ASP A 93 17.94 -10.09 -6.89
N ARG A 94 18.78 -11.11 -6.62
CA ARG A 94 19.70 -11.13 -5.49
C ARG A 94 21.10 -10.93 -6.03
N ARG A 95 21.78 -9.90 -5.59
CA ARG A 95 23.18 -9.66 -5.92
C ARG A 95 24.02 -9.56 -4.65
N THR A 96 25.20 -10.10 -4.71
CA THR A 96 26.21 -9.80 -3.69
C THR A 96 26.55 -8.32 -3.79
N SER A 97 26.58 -7.60 -2.68
CA SER A 97 26.94 -6.19 -2.66
C SER A 97 28.41 -6.02 -3.15
N ASP A 98 28.60 -5.10 -4.08
CA ASP A 98 29.95 -4.79 -4.57
C ASP A 98 30.83 -4.16 -3.47
N LEU A 99 30.20 -3.57 -2.44
CA LEU A 99 30.89 -2.93 -1.31
C LEU A 99 31.18 -3.90 -0.16
N ASN A 100 30.36 -4.95 0.00
CA ASN A 100 30.52 -5.95 1.04
C ASN A 100 30.06 -7.32 0.54
N ARG A 101 31.02 -8.19 0.20
CA ARG A 101 30.75 -9.57 -0.31
C ARG A 101 29.91 -10.45 0.64
N ARG A 102 29.68 -10.03 1.87
CA ARG A 102 28.82 -10.73 2.85
C ARG A 102 27.38 -10.24 2.87
N GLU A 103 27.10 -9.11 2.22
CA GLU A 103 25.73 -8.57 2.17
C GLU A 103 25.07 -8.89 0.83
N VAL A 104 23.91 -9.50 0.92
CA VAL A 104 23.03 -9.74 -0.23
C VAL A 104 22.11 -8.56 -0.41
N SER A 105 22.23 -7.88 -1.54
CA SER A 105 21.36 -6.79 -1.96
C SER A 105 20.21 -7.33 -2.80
N LEU A 106 19.01 -6.91 -2.48
CA LEU A 106 17.79 -7.16 -3.26
C LEU A 106 17.52 -5.99 -4.19
N ARG A 107 17.17 -6.31 -5.44
CA ARG A 107 16.87 -5.29 -6.44
C ARG A 107 15.72 -5.75 -7.33
N VAL A 108 14.79 -4.84 -7.62
CA VAL A 108 13.69 -5.12 -8.55
C VAL A 108 14.24 -5.20 -9.98
N THR A 109 13.85 -6.23 -10.72
CA THR A 109 14.23 -6.40 -12.13
C THR A 109 13.40 -5.50 -13.04
N ALA A 110 13.84 -5.32 -14.29
CA ALA A 110 13.02 -4.63 -15.30
C ALA A 110 11.65 -5.31 -15.51
N ALA A 111 11.56 -6.63 -15.34
CA ALA A 111 10.30 -7.37 -15.38
C ALA A 111 9.41 -7.02 -14.16
N GLY A 112 10.01 -6.94 -12.96
CA GLY A 112 9.33 -6.52 -11.74
C GLY A 112 8.78 -5.10 -11.85
N GLN A 113 9.58 -4.16 -12.35
CA GLN A 113 9.15 -2.79 -12.58
C GLN A 113 7.96 -2.70 -13.57
N ARG A 114 8.02 -3.45 -14.67
CA ARG A 114 6.87 -3.52 -15.61
C ARG A 114 5.62 -4.08 -14.94
N LEU A 115 5.77 -5.09 -14.10
CA LEU A 115 4.67 -5.68 -13.35
C LEU A 115 4.05 -4.67 -12.38
N LEU A 116 4.86 -3.97 -11.58
CA LEU A 116 4.39 -2.92 -10.68
C LEU A 116 3.62 -1.82 -11.43
N ARG A 117 4.18 -1.32 -12.54
CA ARG A 117 3.48 -0.30 -13.36
C ARG A 117 2.13 -0.78 -13.90
N ARG A 118 2.02 -2.06 -14.29
CA ARG A 118 0.73 -2.64 -14.73
C ARG A 118 -0.28 -2.69 -13.58
N HIS A 119 0.14 -3.11 -12.41
CA HIS A 119 -0.71 -3.13 -11.21
C HIS A 119 -1.19 -1.72 -10.82
N GLU A 120 -0.30 -0.75 -10.84
CA GLU A 120 -0.66 0.65 -10.59
C GLU A 120 -1.67 1.18 -11.61
N ALA A 121 -1.44 0.92 -12.89
CA ALA A 121 -2.34 1.35 -13.95
C ALA A 121 -3.72 0.71 -13.82
N ALA A 122 -3.80 -0.58 -13.48
CA ALA A 122 -5.07 -1.28 -13.25
C ALA A 122 -5.83 -0.68 -12.05
N ARG A 123 -5.16 -0.47 -10.91
CA ARG A 123 -5.78 0.18 -9.75
C ARG A 123 -6.24 1.60 -10.04
N ARG A 124 -5.43 2.40 -10.76
CA ARG A 124 -5.84 3.76 -11.16
C ARG A 124 -7.09 3.77 -12.01
N ARG A 125 -7.27 2.79 -12.92
CA ARG A 125 -8.50 2.65 -13.71
C ARG A 125 -9.72 2.43 -12.82
N VAL A 126 -9.65 1.43 -11.92
CA VAL A 126 -10.75 1.10 -11.01
C VAL A 126 -11.11 2.30 -10.13
N PHE A 127 -10.13 3.02 -9.59
CA PHE A 127 -10.40 4.22 -8.81
C PHE A 127 -10.91 5.39 -9.66
N ALA A 128 -10.48 5.51 -10.91
CA ALA A 128 -11.03 6.51 -11.82
C ALA A 128 -12.50 6.22 -12.15
N ASP A 129 -12.86 4.94 -12.30
CA ASP A 129 -14.25 4.55 -12.52
C ASP A 129 -15.11 4.85 -11.29
N LEU A 130 -14.64 4.49 -10.08
CA LEU A 130 -15.31 4.89 -8.84
C LEU A 130 -15.52 6.41 -8.75
N LEU A 131 -14.50 7.22 -9.06
CA LEU A 131 -14.60 8.68 -8.98
C LEU A 131 -15.57 9.27 -10.01
N ARG A 132 -15.83 8.60 -11.14
CA ARG A 132 -16.84 9.03 -12.12
C ARG A 132 -18.27 8.82 -11.63
N GLU A 133 -18.50 7.81 -10.78
CA GLU A 133 -19.81 7.53 -10.19
C GLU A 133 -20.16 8.50 -9.05
N LEU A 134 -19.19 9.19 -8.47
CA LEU A 134 -19.39 10.15 -7.39
C LEU A 134 -19.71 11.55 -7.94
N LYS A 135 -20.53 12.29 -7.19
CA LYS A 135 -20.70 13.73 -7.45
C LYS A 135 -19.35 14.45 -7.24
N PRO A 136 -19.06 15.51 -7.99
CA PRO A 136 -17.78 16.23 -7.88
C PRO A 136 -17.46 16.72 -6.46
N THR A 137 -18.48 17.05 -5.66
CA THR A 137 -18.32 17.45 -4.25
C THR A 137 -17.92 16.30 -3.36
N GLU A 138 -18.51 15.11 -3.58
CA GLU A 138 -18.20 13.87 -2.83
C GLU A 138 -16.79 13.38 -3.16
N ALA A 139 -16.41 13.36 -4.45
CA ALA A 139 -15.08 12.98 -4.89
C ALA A 139 -13.98 13.85 -4.23
N ARG A 140 -14.20 15.20 -4.22
CA ARG A 140 -13.26 16.12 -3.56
C ARG A 140 -13.21 15.92 -2.04
N ALA A 141 -14.35 15.65 -1.39
CA ALA A 141 -14.41 15.39 0.04
C ALA A 141 -13.66 14.10 0.41
N LEU A 142 -13.88 13.02 -0.38
CA LEU A 142 -13.17 11.75 -0.23
C LEU A 142 -11.66 11.93 -0.35
N LEU A 143 -11.19 12.61 -1.41
CA LEU A 143 -9.77 12.83 -1.63
C LEU A 143 -9.14 13.64 -0.48
N ARG A 144 -9.77 14.73 -0.02
CA ARG A 144 -9.28 15.50 1.13
C ARG A 144 -9.19 14.66 2.41
N GLY A 145 -10.19 13.79 2.65
CA GLY A 145 -10.19 12.88 3.81
C GLY A 145 -9.05 11.88 3.73
N LEU A 146 -8.84 11.24 2.58
CA LEU A 146 -7.76 10.29 2.38
C LEU A 146 -6.37 10.95 2.46
N GLU A 147 -6.19 12.15 1.93
CA GLU A 147 -4.96 12.93 2.08
C GLU A 147 -4.67 13.29 3.55
N ALA A 148 -5.72 13.60 4.33
CA ALA A 148 -5.56 13.83 5.77
C ALA A 148 -5.11 12.56 6.49
N VAL A 149 -5.71 11.40 6.20
CA VAL A 149 -5.28 10.11 6.76
C VAL A 149 -3.83 9.79 6.37
N GLN A 150 -3.47 9.99 5.11
CA GLN A 150 -2.11 9.71 4.63
C GLN A 150 -1.05 10.50 5.38
N ARG A 151 -1.30 11.79 5.68
CA ARG A 151 -0.38 12.61 6.48
C ARG A 151 -0.18 12.11 7.92
N HIS A 152 -1.13 11.36 8.47
CA HIS A 152 -1.02 10.79 9.83
C HIS A 152 -0.37 9.40 9.84
N VAL A 153 -0.55 8.64 8.77
CA VAL A 153 -0.03 7.26 8.67
C VAL A 153 1.39 7.24 8.11
N ASP A 154 1.75 8.21 7.26
CA ASP A 154 3.04 8.29 6.57
C ASP A 154 3.67 9.67 6.88
N PRO A 155 4.22 9.89 8.10
CA PRO A 155 4.70 11.20 8.55
C PRO A 155 6.06 11.63 7.94
N HIS A 156 6.44 11.13 6.75
CA HIS A 156 7.71 11.45 6.07
C HIS A 156 7.49 12.15 4.73
#